data_f801cc828b19dc04dd921229a7598c6d
#
_entry.id   f801cc828b19dc04dd921229a7598c6d
#
_cell.length_a   1.000
_cell.length_b   1.000
_cell.length_c   1.000
_cell.angle_alpha   90.00
_cell.angle_beta   90.00
_cell.angle_gamma   90.00
#
_symmetry.space_group_name_H-M   'P 1'
#
loop_
_entity.id
_entity.type
_entity.pdbx_description
1 polymer ?
#
loop_
_entity_poly.entity_id
_entity_poly.type
_entity_poly.pdbx_seq_one_letter_code
_entity_poly.pdbx_strand_id
1 'polypeptide(L)'
;MLKLTWLGHACFALEAEGYRILLDPYAPDYVPGLGRVKVSAHKVLCSHDHADHGWKEGIPAPLNEIPCPFTVQQMHVFHDDQMGSLRGLNTIHVLEYNGIRVAHLGDLGHDLDDDQIEELGRLDAVLIPVGGTYTLDCQQASDLADRLQVKTVIPMHYRRGEVGFDVLQTLQEFLILRPGHQEMPNNTLEITDDMPETTIVLNL
;
A
#
# COMPACT_ATOMS: atom_id res chain seq x y z
N MET A 1 14.81 12.39 -4.84
CA MET A 1 14.80 11.05 -4.21
C MET A 1 13.41 10.82 -3.65
N LEU A 2 12.75 9.73 -4.03
CA LEU A 2 11.47 9.32 -3.50
C LEU A 2 11.70 8.14 -2.55
N LYS A 3 11.39 8.35 -1.26
CA LYS A 3 11.60 7.36 -0.22
C LYS A 3 10.27 6.76 0.21
N LEU A 4 10.16 5.43 0.17
CA LEU A 4 9.06 4.65 0.72
C LEU A 4 9.49 4.04 2.04
N THR A 5 8.64 4.11 3.07
CA THR A 5 8.84 3.43 4.36
C THR A 5 7.58 2.66 4.71
N TRP A 6 7.69 1.36 4.92
CA TRP A 6 6.60 0.52 5.43
C TRP A 6 6.52 0.61 6.96
N LEU A 7 5.34 0.83 7.49
CA LEU A 7 5.09 0.99 8.93
C LEU A 7 4.26 -0.15 9.51
N GLY A 8 4.04 -1.19 8.71
CA GLY A 8 3.24 -2.35 9.07
C GLY A 8 1.86 -2.35 8.43
N HIS A 9 1.28 -3.52 8.23
CA HIS A 9 -0.02 -3.74 7.60
C HIS A 9 -0.09 -3.06 6.22
N ALA A 10 -1.05 -2.17 5.99
CA ALA A 10 -1.14 -1.34 4.79
C ALA A 10 -0.59 0.09 5.01
N CYS A 11 0.05 0.36 6.15
CA CYS A 11 0.55 1.70 6.47
C CYS A 11 1.91 1.97 5.84
N PHE A 12 1.97 3.00 4.98
CA PHE A 12 3.22 3.45 4.34
C PHE A 12 3.41 4.97 4.46
N ALA A 13 4.66 5.40 4.48
CA ALA A 13 5.03 6.79 4.31
C ALA A 13 5.81 6.97 3.01
N LEU A 14 5.38 7.91 2.15
CA LEU A 14 6.15 8.39 1.00
C LEU A 14 6.71 9.76 1.31
N GLU A 15 8.01 9.94 1.06
CA GLU A 15 8.72 11.18 1.36
C GLU A 15 9.55 11.67 0.18
N ALA A 16 9.39 12.94 -0.17
CA ALA A 16 10.19 13.64 -1.15
C ALA A 16 10.36 15.11 -0.72
N GLU A 17 11.55 15.68 -0.90
CA GLU A 17 11.86 17.09 -0.57
C GLU A 17 11.50 17.49 0.87
N GLY A 18 11.53 16.54 1.81
CA GLY A 18 11.11 16.76 3.21
C GLY A 18 9.60 16.71 3.44
N TYR A 19 8.79 16.64 2.38
CA TYR A 19 7.34 16.45 2.48
C TYR A 19 7.01 14.97 2.65
N ARG A 20 6.16 14.64 3.62
CA ARG A 20 5.73 13.27 3.90
C ARG A 20 4.23 13.11 3.76
N ILE A 21 3.82 12.15 2.92
CA ILE A 21 2.45 11.64 2.85
C ILE A 21 2.42 10.30 3.60
N LEU A 22 1.48 10.14 4.52
CA LEU A 22 1.19 8.89 5.21
C LEU A 22 -0.05 8.26 4.61
N LEU A 23 0.03 6.98 4.28
CA LEU A 23 -1.05 6.18 3.72
C LEU A 23 -1.52 5.17 4.77
N ASP A 24 -2.83 5.06 4.93
CA ASP A 24 -3.54 4.06 5.73
C ASP A 24 -2.97 3.83 7.14
N PRO A 25 -2.89 4.85 8.00
CA PRO A 25 -2.47 4.64 9.39
C PRO A 25 -3.52 3.86 10.17
N TYR A 26 -3.07 2.86 10.92
CA TYR A 26 -3.90 2.03 11.80
C TYR A 26 -3.99 2.60 13.22
N ALA A 27 -5.11 2.29 13.91
CA ALA A 27 -5.29 2.62 15.32
C ALA A 27 -4.25 1.91 16.21
N PRO A 28 -3.80 2.55 17.29
CA PRO A 28 -2.83 1.93 18.21
C PRO A 28 -3.29 0.55 18.69
N ASP A 29 -2.41 -0.43 18.63
CA ASP A 29 -2.62 -1.80 19.10
C ASP A 29 -3.81 -2.54 18.44
N TYR A 30 -4.35 -2.02 17.34
CA TYR A 30 -5.49 -2.63 16.63
C TYR A 30 -5.06 -3.81 15.76
N VAL A 31 -3.97 -3.63 15.00
CA VAL A 31 -3.40 -4.72 14.19
C VAL A 31 -2.48 -5.56 15.07
N PRO A 32 -2.71 -6.88 15.17
CA PRO A 32 -1.87 -7.76 16.00
C PRO A 32 -0.38 -7.61 15.72
N GLY A 33 0.43 -7.54 16.76
CA GLY A 33 1.89 -7.38 16.67
C GLY A 33 2.38 -5.97 16.30
N LEU A 34 1.48 -5.01 16.02
CA LEU A 34 1.84 -3.62 15.74
C LEU A 34 1.37 -2.70 16.88
N GLY A 35 2.24 -1.78 17.26
CA GLY A 35 1.92 -0.75 18.25
C GLY A 35 1.35 0.51 17.60
N ARG A 36 1.81 1.68 18.04
CA ARG A 36 1.40 2.99 17.48
C ARG A 36 2.27 3.41 16.32
N VAL A 37 1.68 3.96 15.27
CA VAL A 37 2.41 4.71 14.22
C VAL A 37 3.07 5.95 14.84
N LYS A 38 4.41 6.07 14.72
CA LYS A 38 5.24 7.11 15.38
C LYS A 38 5.90 8.03 14.38
N VAL A 39 5.17 8.48 13.37
CA VAL A 39 5.68 9.43 12.38
C VAL A 39 4.77 10.65 12.29
N SER A 40 5.35 11.82 12.01
CA SER A 40 4.59 13.00 11.61
C SER A 40 4.35 12.98 10.11
N ALA A 41 3.26 13.54 9.63
CA ALA A 41 2.96 13.63 8.20
C ALA A 41 2.36 15.00 7.85
N HIS A 42 2.73 15.53 6.67
CA HIS A 42 2.16 16.75 6.11
C HIS A 42 0.75 16.48 5.56
N LYS A 43 0.53 15.26 5.07
CA LYS A 43 -0.77 14.80 4.58
C LYS A 43 -0.99 13.35 4.96
N VAL A 44 -2.22 13.02 5.36
CA VAL A 44 -2.67 11.65 5.59
C VAL A 44 -3.73 11.34 4.55
N LEU A 45 -3.56 10.24 3.83
CA LEU A 45 -4.51 9.70 2.87
C LEU A 45 -4.95 8.33 3.37
N CYS A 46 -6.24 8.09 3.41
CA CYS A 46 -6.81 6.81 3.80
C CYS A 46 -7.62 6.25 2.65
N SER A 47 -7.44 4.97 2.38
CA SER A 47 -8.22 4.25 1.38
C SER A 47 -9.69 4.14 1.79
N HIS A 48 -9.95 3.96 3.11
CA HIS A 48 -11.27 3.88 3.72
C HIS A 48 -11.18 4.12 5.24
N ASP A 49 -12.32 4.03 5.97
CA ASP A 49 -12.41 4.47 7.37
C ASP A 49 -12.33 3.32 8.41
N HIS A 50 -11.93 2.09 8.04
CA HIS A 50 -11.72 1.04 9.02
C HIS A 50 -10.55 1.35 9.95
N ALA A 51 -10.57 0.83 11.18
CA ALA A 51 -9.61 1.19 12.23
C ALA A 51 -8.16 0.80 11.92
N ASP A 52 -7.93 -0.12 11.01
CA ASP A 52 -6.64 -0.54 10.50
C ASP A 52 -6.11 0.28 9.31
N HIS A 53 -6.91 1.28 8.82
CA HIS A 53 -6.53 2.15 7.68
C HIS A 53 -6.83 3.63 7.91
N GLY A 54 -7.87 3.96 8.72
CA GLY A 54 -8.45 5.30 8.82
C GLY A 54 -8.01 6.13 10.01
N TRP A 55 -6.99 5.72 10.79
CA TRP A 55 -6.63 6.37 12.06
C TRP A 55 -5.81 7.66 11.86
N LYS A 56 -6.49 8.78 11.63
CA LYS A 56 -5.86 10.10 11.40
C LYS A 56 -5.56 10.86 12.70
N GLU A 57 -6.34 10.64 13.76
CA GLU A 57 -6.36 11.45 14.98
C GLU A 57 -5.06 11.39 15.78
N GLY A 58 -4.31 10.33 15.64
CA GLY A 58 -3.04 10.12 16.36
C GLY A 58 -1.80 10.56 15.61
N ILE A 59 -1.93 11.06 14.37
CA ILE A 59 -0.79 11.42 13.52
C ILE A 59 -0.44 12.89 13.72
N PRO A 60 0.74 13.18 14.29
CA PRO A 60 1.13 14.58 14.51
C PRO A 60 1.44 15.29 13.18
N ALA A 61 1.02 16.54 13.07
CA ALA A 61 1.48 17.40 12.00
C ALA A 61 2.98 17.71 12.16
N PRO A 62 3.73 17.93 11.08
CA PRO A 62 5.12 18.38 11.15
C PRO A 62 5.19 19.82 11.63
N LEU A 63 6.37 20.23 12.11
CA LEU A 63 6.59 21.61 12.59
C LEU A 63 6.69 22.64 11.44
N ASN A 64 6.94 22.17 10.21
CA ASN A 64 7.18 23.02 9.04
C ASN A 64 6.05 22.84 8.03
N GLU A 65 5.51 23.92 7.54
CA GLU A 65 4.67 23.93 6.34
C GLU A 65 5.57 24.11 5.11
N ILE A 66 5.52 23.14 4.21
CA ILE A 66 6.25 23.17 2.94
C ILE A 66 5.30 22.80 1.79
N PRO A 67 5.53 23.28 0.56
CA PRO A 67 4.72 22.90 -0.59
C PRO A 67 4.72 21.39 -0.82
N CYS A 68 3.58 20.84 -1.22
CA CYS A 68 3.46 19.43 -1.59
C CYS A 68 4.12 19.21 -2.96
N PRO A 69 5.16 18.38 -3.06
CA PRO A 69 5.81 18.09 -4.34
C PRO A 69 5.11 16.97 -5.12
N PHE A 70 4.07 16.35 -4.54
CA PHE A 70 3.37 15.22 -5.13
C PHE A 70 2.12 15.65 -5.89
N THR A 71 1.90 15.03 -7.04
CA THR A 71 0.57 14.93 -7.64
C THR A 71 -0.11 13.68 -7.07
N VAL A 72 -1.38 13.78 -6.69
CA VAL A 72 -2.17 12.67 -6.13
C VAL A 72 -3.40 12.46 -7.00
N GLN A 73 -3.48 11.29 -7.63
CA GLN A 73 -4.67 10.79 -8.30
C GLN A 73 -5.41 9.83 -7.36
N GLN A 74 -6.74 9.85 -7.37
CA GLN A 74 -7.58 8.97 -6.57
C GLN A 74 -8.57 8.26 -7.50
N MET A 75 -8.68 6.93 -7.33
CA MET A 75 -9.69 6.12 -8.01
C MET A 75 -10.55 5.44 -6.95
N HIS A 76 -11.86 5.62 -7.04
CA HIS A 76 -12.81 4.96 -6.15
C HIS A 76 -13.18 3.59 -6.69
N VAL A 77 -12.99 2.57 -5.86
CA VAL A 77 -13.26 1.17 -6.14
C VAL A 77 -14.01 0.53 -4.95
N PHE A 78 -14.21 -0.76 -4.96
CA PHE A 78 -14.91 -1.46 -3.87
C PHE A 78 -13.94 -2.25 -2.98
N HIS A 79 -14.30 -2.33 -1.70
CA HIS A 79 -13.60 -3.14 -0.71
C HIS A 79 -14.09 -4.61 -0.71
N ASP A 80 -14.90 -5.00 -1.68
CA ASP A 80 -15.41 -6.35 -1.85
C ASP A 80 -15.81 -6.61 -3.32
N ASP A 81 -16.08 -7.87 -3.65
CA ASP A 81 -16.52 -8.33 -4.96
C ASP A 81 -18.06 -8.20 -5.18
N GLN A 82 -18.75 -7.54 -4.25
CA GLN A 82 -20.20 -7.34 -4.23
C GLN A 82 -20.58 -5.86 -4.42
N MET A 83 -19.76 -5.10 -5.14
CA MET A 83 -19.94 -3.67 -5.39
C MET A 83 -20.05 -2.84 -4.09
N GLY A 84 -19.25 -3.17 -3.08
CA GLY A 84 -19.20 -2.46 -1.82
C GLY A 84 -20.34 -2.77 -0.84
N SER A 85 -21.19 -3.74 -1.14
CA SER A 85 -22.33 -4.05 -0.28
C SER A 85 -21.96 -4.72 1.04
N LEU A 86 -20.77 -5.30 1.14
CA LEU A 86 -20.28 -5.98 2.35
C LEU A 86 -19.37 -5.08 3.18
N ARG A 87 -18.43 -4.33 2.54
CA ARG A 87 -17.37 -3.59 3.23
C ARG A 87 -17.24 -2.14 2.78
N GLY A 88 -18.07 -1.70 1.82
CA GLY A 88 -18.09 -0.32 1.35
C GLY A 88 -17.09 -0.02 0.24
N LEU A 89 -16.69 1.25 0.19
CA LEU A 89 -15.78 1.77 -0.81
C LEU A 89 -14.32 1.65 -0.34
N ASN A 90 -13.44 1.54 -1.31
CA ASN A 90 -12.00 1.66 -1.16
C ASN A 90 -11.49 2.71 -2.17
N THR A 91 -10.44 3.43 -1.83
CA THR A 91 -9.80 4.42 -2.69
C THR A 91 -8.38 4.00 -2.98
N ILE A 92 -8.08 3.79 -4.26
CA ILE A 92 -6.70 3.65 -4.73
C ILE A 92 -6.09 5.05 -4.81
N HIS A 93 -4.89 5.20 -4.23
CA HIS A 93 -4.11 6.44 -4.31
C HIS A 93 -2.90 6.23 -5.22
N VAL A 94 -2.78 7.01 -6.30
CA VAL A 94 -1.55 7.06 -7.11
C VAL A 94 -0.82 8.36 -6.79
N LEU A 95 0.40 8.22 -6.29
CA LEU A 95 1.27 9.34 -5.96
C LEU A 95 2.35 9.45 -7.02
N GLU A 96 2.48 10.65 -7.58
CA GLU A 96 3.50 10.93 -8.59
C GLU A 96 4.47 12.00 -8.08
N TYR A 97 5.76 11.72 -8.24
CA TYR A 97 6.86 12.64 -7.96
C TYR A 97 7.94 12.52 -9.06
N ASN A 98 8.20 13.61 -9.78
CA ASN A 98 9.20 13.65 -10.87
C ASN A 98 9.04 12.52 -11.91
N GLY A 99 7.81 12.20 -12.28
CA GLY A 99 7.49 11.15 -13.25
C GLY A 99 7.50 9.72 -12.70
N ILE A 100 7.90 9.52 -11.44
CA ILE A 100 7.80 8.23 -10.75
C ILE A 100 6.41 8.10 -10.15
N ARG A 101 5.70 7.01 -10.46
CA ARG A 101 4.32 6.76 -10.06
C ARG A 101 4.23 5.52 -9.17
N VAL A 102 3.69 5.70 -7.96
CA VAL A 102 3.46 4.64 -6.97
C VAL A 102 1.98 4.56 -6.66
N ALA A 103 1.38 3.40 -6.86
CA ALA A 103 0.00 3.14 -6.48
C ALA A 103 -0.09 2.41 -5.14
N HIS A 104 -0.98 2.89 -4.26
CA HIS A 104 -1.41 2.19 -3.05
C HIS A 104 -2.84 1.72 -3.28
N LEU A 105 -3.05 0.40 -3.32
CA LEU A 105 -4.35 -0.16 -3.68
C LEU A 105 -5.34 -0.23 -2.50
N GLY A 106 -4.92 0.17 -1.28
CA GLY A 106 -5.77 0.05 -0.09
C GLY A 106 -6.22 -1.38 0.14
N ASP A 107 -7.46 -1.55 0.55
CA ASP A 107 -8.10 -2.86 0.71
C ASP A 107 -8.94 -3.21 -0.53
N LEU A 108 -8.30 -3.18 -1.69
CA LEU A 108 -8.94 -3.61 -2.93
C LEU A 108 -9.47 -5.05 -2.77
N GLY A 109 -10.78 -5.23 -2.92
CA GLY A 109 -11.46 -6.50 -2.68
C GLY A 109 -12.04 -7.17 -3.94
N HIS A 110 -11.71 -6.67 -5.14
CA HIS A 110 -12.13 -7.23 -6.41
C HIS A 110 -11.06 -7.04 -7.49
N ASP A 111 -11.16 -7.79 -8.59
CA ASP A 111 -10.30 -7.56 -9.74
C ASP A 111 -10.65 -6.24 -10.45
N LEU A 112 -9.63 -5.54 -10.95
CA LEU A 112 -9.83 -4.32 -11.74
C LEU A 112 -10.16 -4.70 -13.19
N ASP A 113 -11.11 -3.99 -13.79
CA ASP A 113 -11.37 -4.10 -15.22
C ASP A 113 -10.33 -3.35 -16.07
N ASP A 114 -10.39 -3.51 -17.38
CA ASP A 114 -9.40 -2.94 -18.29
C ASP A 114 -9.46 -1.41 -18.34
N ASP A 115 -10.64 -0.81 -18.17
CA ASP A 115 -10.81 0.65 -18.12
C ASP A 115 -10.16 1.21 -16.84
N GLN A 116 -10.31 0.53 -15.71
CA GLN A 116 -9.66 0.91 -14.44
C GLN A 116 -8.14 0.76 -14.50
N ILE A 117 -7.63 -0.30 -15.14
CA ILE A 117 -6.19 -0.48 -15.37
C ILE A 117 -5.65 0.63 -16.29
N GLU A 118 -6.37 0.99 -17.37
CA GLU A 118 -5.99 2.09 -18.27
C GLU A 118 -5.99 3.44 -17.52
N GLU A 119 -6.97 3.69 -16.64
CA GLU A 119 -7.03 4.91 -15.81
C GLU A 119 -5.85 5.00 -14.84
N LEU A 120 -5.41 3.89 -14.23
CA LEU A 120 -4.21 3.87 -13.40
C LEU A 120 -2.96 4.21 -14.20
N GLY A 121 -2.91 3.82 -15.47
CA GLY A 121 -1.79 4.05 -16.36
C GLY A 121 -0.50 3.34 -15.92
N ARG A 122 0.63 3.78 -16.48
CA ARG A 122 1.94 3.20 -16.13
C ARG A 122 2.28 3.47 -14.65
N LEU A 123 2.70 2.43 -13.95
CA LEU A 123 3.18 2.48 -12.56
C LEU A 123 4.63 1.99 -12.49
N ASP A 124 5.44 2.61 -11.63
CA ASP A 124 6.79 2.15 -11.31
C ASP A 124 6.80 1.19 -10.13
N ALA A 125 5.89 1.39 -9.17
CA ALA A 125 5.67 0.47 -8.05
C ALA A 125 4.18 0.38 -7.66
N VAL A 126 3.77 -0.78 -7.15
CA VAL A 126 2.44 -0.99 -6.58
C VAL A 126 2.53 -1.57 -5.16
N LEU A 127 1.80 -0.97 -4.23
CA LEU A 127 1.56 -1.48 -2.88
C LEU A 127 0.23 -2.24 -2.93
N ILE A 128 0.29 -3.58 -2.88
CA ILE A 128 -0.84 -4.45 -3.18
C ILE A 128 -1.21 -5.33 -1.98
N PRO A 129 -2.49 -5.37 -1.57
CA PRO A 129 -2.93 -6.27 -0.51
C PRO A 129 -2.92 -7.72 -1.03
N VAL A 130 -2.42 -8.65 -0.18
CA VAL A 130 -2.26 -10.07 -0.55
C VAL A 130 -2.86 -11.02 0.49
N GLY A 131 -3.54 -10.47 1.51
CA GLY A 131 -3.98 -11.26 2.67
C GLY A 131 -5.26 -12.05 2.48
N GLY A 132 -6.01 -11.85 1.40
CA GLY A 132 -7.32 -12.48 1.22
C GLY A 132 -8.32 -12.09 2.32
N THR A 133 -9.37 -12.88 2.52
CA THR A 133 -10.46 -12.71 3.49
C THR A 133 -11.23 -11.38 3.35
N TYR A 134 -10.53 -10.26 3.36
CA TYR A 134 -11.08 -8.90 3.24
C TYR A 134 -10.70 -8.24 1.92
N THR A 135 -9.60 -8.66 1.31
CA THR A 135 -8.96 -8.06 0.14
C THR A 135 -8.74 -9.11 -0.96
N LEU A 136 -8.01 -8.75 -1.99
CA LEU A 136 -7.46 -9.72 -2.95
C LEU A 136 -6.70 -10.81 -2.19
N ASP A 137 -6.89 -12.06 -2.58
CA ASP A 137 -6.05 -13.17 -2.13
C ASP A 137 -4.70 -13.19 -2.85
N CYS A 138 -3.80 -14.09 -2.43
CA CYS A 138 -2.46 -14.19 -3.00
C CYS A 138 -2.47 -14.42 -4.53
N GLN A 139 -3.39 -15.25 -5.04
CA GLN A 139 -3.47 -15.52 -6.48
C GLN A 139 -4.03 -14.32 -7.24
N GLN A 140 -5.13 -13.73 -6.77
CA GLN A 140 -5.74 -12.54 -7.36
C GLN A 140 -4.76 -11.36 -7.40
N ALA A 141 -4.01 -11.15 -6.31
CA ALA A 141 -3.00 -10.11 -6.23
C ALA A 141 -1.83 -10.34 -7.21
N SER A 142 -1.39 -11.59 -7.37
CA SER A 142 -0.35 -11.96 -8.34
C SER A 142 -0.82 -11.71 -9.77
N ASP A 143 -2.04 -12.14 -10.12
CA ASP A 143 -2.62 -11.99 -11.45
C ASP A 143 -2.84 -10.51 -11.80
N LEU A 144 -3.33 -9.71 -10.85
CA LEU A 144 -3.49 -8.26 -11.04
C LEU A 144 -2.14 -7.56 -11.24
N ALA A 145 -1.11 -7.91 -10.47
CA ALA A 145 0.23 -7.36 -10.64
C ALA A 145 0.78 -7.60 -12.05
N ASP A 146 0.53 -8.78 -12.62
CA ASP A 146 0.93 -9.12 -13.99
C ASP A 146 0.13 -8.32 -15.04
N ARG A 147 -1.18 -8.13 -14.82
CA ARG A 147 -2.03 -7.29 -15.70
C ARG A 147 -1.65 -5.81 -15.65
N LEU A 148 -1.25 -5.29 -14.50
CA LEU A 148 -0.76 -3.92 -14.34
C LEU A 148 0.59 -3.69 -15.02
N GLN A 149 1.33 -4.75 -15.38
CA GLN A 149 2.67 -4.68 -15.97
C GLN A 149 3.62 -3.75 -15.18
N VAL A 150 3.46 -3.74 -13.85
CA VAL A 150 4.23 -2.88 -12.97
C VAL A 150 5.61 -3.47 -12.73
N LYS A 151 6.65 -2.63 -12.70
CA LYS A 151 8.02 -3.08 -12.45
C LYS A 151 8.19 -3.68 -11.06
N THR A 152 7.76 -2.96 -10.04
CA THR A 152 7.98 -3.39 -8.66
C THR A 152 6.67 -3.62 -7.91
N VAL A 153 6.52 -4.82 -7.39
CA VAL A 153 5.39 -5.24 -6.56
C VAL A 153 5.81 -5.26 -5.10
N ILE A 154 5.10 -4.57 -4.23
CA ILE A 154 5.35 -4.53 -2.79
C ILE A 154 4.09 -5.06 -2.09
N PRO A 155 4.13 -6.30 -1.55
CA PRO A 155 2.98 -6.87 -0.86
C PRO A 155 2.72 -6.16 0.47
N MET A 156 1.44 -6.05 0.82
CA MET A 156 0.98 -5.52 2.09
C MET A 156 -0.27 -6.27 2.58
N HIS A 157 -0.77 -5.91 3.78
CA HIS A 157 -2.00 -6.45 4.35
C HIS A 157 -2.01 -7.99 4.41
N TYR A 158 -0.94 -8.58 4.95
CA TYR A 158 -0.75 -10.01 5.13
C TYR A 158 -0.37 -10.36 6.57
N ARG A 159 -0.39 -11.65 6.90
CA ARG A 159 0.14 -12.15 8.16
C ARG A 159 1.58 -12.64 8.01
N ARG A 160 2.45 -12.28 8.96
CA ARG A 160 3.82 -12.80 9.07
C ARG A 160 4.18 -13.02 10.54
N GLY A 161 4.30 -14.27 10.96
CA GLY A 161 4.51 -14.62 12.38
C GLY A 161 3.34 -14.11 13.24
N GLU A 162 3.66 -13.31 14.25
CA GLU A 162 2.69 -12.71 15.18
C GLU A 162 2.11 -11.38 14.66
N VAL A 163 2.55 -10.88 13.50
CA VAL A 163 2.10 -9.62 12.92
C VAL A 163 0.99 -9.86 11.90
N GLY A 164 -0.10 -9.10 12.02
CA GLY A 164 -1.28 -9.18 11.16
C GLY A 164 -2.39 -10.06 11.74
N PHE A 165 -3.60 -9.94 11.19
CA PHE A 165 -4.75 -10.71 11.64
C PHE A 165 -4.62 -12.19 11.28
N ASP A 166 -5.02 -13.08 12.18
CA ASP A 166 -4.92 -14.55 12.02
C ASP A 166 -5.68 -15.11 10.81
N VAL A 167 -6.71 -14.40 10.37
CA VAL A 167 -7.55 -14.78 9.23
C VAL A 167 -6.92 -14.48 7.88
N LEU A 168 -5.82 -13.73 7.85
CA LEU A 168 -5.14 -13.35 6.61
C LEU A 168 -4.21 -14.47 6.12
N GLN A 169 -4.12 -14.60 4.81
CA GLN A 169 -3.07 -15.37 4.17
C GLN A 169 -1.69 -14.84 4.55
N THR A 170 -0.71 -15.72 4.51
CA THR A 170 0.65 -15.38 4.90
C THR A 170 1.44 -14.78 3.73
N LEU A 171 2.43 -13.95 4.04
CA LEU A 171 3.39 -13.48 3.04
C LEU A 171 4.01 -14.66 2.26
N GLN A 172 4.31 -15.78 2.93
CA GLN A 172 4.93 -16.94 2.29
C GLN A 172 4.05 -17.54 1.19
N GLU A 173 2.72 -17.56 1.37
CA GLU A 173 1.78 -18.05 0.33
C GLU A 173 1.85 -17.18 -0.92
N PHE A 174 1.96 -15.86 -0.78
CA PHE A 174 2.15 -14.95 -1.90
C PHE A 174 3.51 -15.14 -2.59
N LEU A 175 4.58 -15.28 -1.81
CA LEU A 175 5.95 -15.40 -2.36
C LEU A 175 6.18 -16.69 -3.15
N ILE A 176 5.41 -17.75 -2.90
CA ILE A 176 5.42 -18.98 -3.72
C ILE A 176 5.00 -18.67 -5.17
N LEU A 177 4.07 -17.73 -5.36
CA LEU A 177 3.58 -17.28 -6.67
C LEU A 177 4.52 -16.29 -7.36
N ARG A 178 5.44 -15.67 -6.58
CA ARG A 178 6.39 -14.63 -7.04
C ARG A 178 7.84 -15.07 -6.84
N PRO A 179 8.31 -16.10 -7.57
CA PRO A 179 9.69 -16.56 -7.46
C PRO A 179 10.66 -15.47 -7.91
N GLY A 180 11.81 -15.37 -7.23
CA GLY A 180 12.82 -14.34 -7.51
C GLY A 180 12.59 -13.00 -6.80
N HIS A 181 11.67 -12.97 -5.82
CA HIS A 181 11.49 -11.80 -4.96
C HIS A 181 12.79 -11.41 -4.23
N GLN A 182 12.87 -10.14 -3.82
CA GLN A 182 13.98 -9.60 -3.04
C GLN A 182 13.48 -9.19 -1.66
N GLU A 183 14.18 -9.60 -0.59
CA GLU A 183 13.89 -9.12 0.76
C GLU A 183 14.86 -8.00 1.13
N MET A 184 14.30 -6.86 1.55
CA MET A 184 15.08 -5.74 2.07
C MET A 184 15.46 -6.00 3.53
N PRO A 185 16.64 -5.55 3.98
CA PRO A 185 17.04 -5.75 5.37
C PRO A 185 16.27 -4.88 6.38
N ASN A 186 15.46 -3.94 5.89
CA ASN A 186 14.70 -2.99 6.69
C ASN A 186 13.39 -2.60 6.00
N ASN A 187 12.64 -1.69 6.59
CA ASN A 187 11.33 -1.23 6.12
C ASN A 187 11.37 -0.07 5.12
N THR A 188 12.52 0.26 4.56
CA THR A 188 12.70 1.45 3.71
C THR A 188 13.24 1.08 2.33
N LEU A 189 12.68 1.72 1.30
CA LEU A 189 13.08 1.57 -0.09
C LEU A 189 13.19 2.95 -0.75
N GLU A 190 14.23 3.19 -1.54
CA GLU A 190 14.29 4.29 -2.48
C GLU A 190 13.64 3.87 -3.79
N ILE A 191 12.63 4.62 -4.24
CA ILE A 191 11.94 4.38 -5.51
C ILE A 191 12.57 5.27 -6.58
N THR A 192 12.95 4.66 -7.68
CA THR A 192 13.58 5.32 -8.84
C THR A 192 12.86 4.93 -10.13
N ASP A 193 13.20 5.57 -11.24
CA ASP A 193 12.64 5.23 -12.56
C ASP A 193 13.20 3.94 -13.17
N ASP A 194 14.31 3.44 -12.62
CA ASP A 194 14.97 2.19 -13.01
C ASP A 194 14.76 1.05 -12.00
N MET A 195 13.62 1.06 -11.27
CA MET A 195 13.24 -0.02 -10.37
C MET A 195 13.29 -1.40 -11.06
N PRO A 196 13.74 -2.44 -10.33
CA PRO A 196 13.78 -3.80 -10.88
C PRO A 196 12.37 -4.35 -11.11
N GLU A 197 12.24 -5.19 -12.12
CA GLU A 197 11.01 -5.94 -12.41
C GLU A 197 10.94 -7.18 -11.49
N THR A 198 10.47 -6.95 -10.25
CA THR A 198 10.44 -7.98 -9.21
C THR A 198 9.46 -7.64 -8.07
N THR A 199 9.21 -8.61 -7.21
CA THR A 199 8.56 -8.40 -5.92
C THR A 199 9.60 -8.01 -4.87
N ILE A 200 9.38 -6.91 -4.15
CA ILE A 200 10.23 -6.45 -3.05
C ILE A 200 9.47 -6.57 -1.74
N VAL A 201 10.05 -7.29 -0.78
CA VAL A 201 9.52 -7.44 0.58
C VAL A 201 10.28 -6.52 1.51
N LEU A 202 9.55 -5.65 2.23
CA LEU A 202 10.08 -4.81 3.28
C LEU A 202 9.99 -5.52 4.64
N ASN A 203 10.93 -5.27 5.54
CA ASN A 203 10.99 -5.89 6.87
C ASN A 203 10.89 -4.82 7.96
N LEU A 204 10.02 -5.02 8.97
CA LEU A 204 9.89 -4.18 10.17
C LEU A 204 11.05 -4.38 11.13
#